data_5bcaf86073b33c23115d6971777f9d4d
#
_entry.id   5bcaf86073b33c23115d6971777f9d4d
#
_cell.length_a   1.000
_cell.length_b   1.000
_cell.length_c   1.000
_cell.angle_alpha   90.00
_cell.angle_beta   90.00
_cell.angle_gamma   90.00
#
_symmetry.space_group_name_H-M   'P 1'
#
loop_
_entity.id
_entity.type
_entity.pdbx_description
1 polymer ?
#
loop_
_entity_poly.entity_id
_entity_poly.type
_entity_poly.pdbx_seq_one_letter_code
_entity_poly.pdbx_strand_id
1 'polypeptide(L)'
;LTNIITENTGLVTFSGTNFKTIATDETDFSYKQALSRFIDGSLKFEPENEKYITIQEGKVKGELVGGNLSLTKELVCGKYSIDFTDKILFLEELGYESDPAVVSNSLYETKWSI
;
A
#
# COMPACT_ATOMS: atom_id res chain seq x y z
N LEU A 1 -0.39 0.15 10.00
CA LEU A 1 -0.19 1.25 10.95
C LEU A 1 -0.48 2.61 10.31
N THR A 2 0.06 2.90 9.10
CA THR A 2 -0.12 4.18 8.40
C THR A 2 -1.59 4.55 8.23
N ASN A 3 -2.43 3.66 7.70
CA ASN A 3 -3.85 3.92 7.51
C ASN A 3 -4.58 4.32 8.81
N ILE A 4 -4.28 3.63 9.92
CA ILE A 4 -4.87 3.93 11.23
C ILE A 4 -4.45 5.33 11.72
N ILE A 5 -3.21 5.69 11.52
CA ILE A 5 -2.70 7.02 11.91
C ILE A 5 -3.41 8.09 11.09
N THR A 6 -3.45 7.93 9.77
CA THR A 6 -4.11 8.89 8.88
C THR A 6 -5.58 9.06 9.24
N GLU A 7 -6.33 7.98 9.39
CA GLU A 7 -7.76 8.01 9.72
C GLU A 7 -8.04 8.71 11.06
N ASN A 8 -7.23 8.45 12.10
CA ASN A 8 -7.48 8.99 13.43
C ASN A 8 -6.92 10.39 13.67
N THR A 9 -5.98 10.84 12.86
CA THR A 9 -5.25 12.10 13.13
C THR A 9 -5.30 13.11 11.98
N GLY A 10 -5.70 12.68 10.78
CA GLY A 10 -5.62 13.48 9.56
C GLY A 10 -4.18 13.70 9.05
N LEU A 11 -3.17 13.09 9.68
CA LEU A 11 -1.79 13.22 9.23
C LEU A 11 -1.56 12.40 7.96
N VAL A 12 -0.91 13.00 6.98
CA VAL A 12 -0.44 12.28 5.80
C VAL A 12 0.69 11.34 6.19
N THR A 13 0.54 10.07 5.88
CA THR A 13 1.53 9.03 6.17
C THR A 13 2.05 8.42 4.87
N PHE A 14 3.27 7.91 4.92
CA PHE A 14 3.92 7.26 3.79
C PHE A 14 4.29 5.83 4.15
N SER A 15 3.97 4.91 3.24
CA SER A 15 4.52 3.57 3.24
C SER A 15 5.61 3.52 2.17
N GLY A 16 6.78 3.07 2.53
CA GLY A 16 7.93 3.11 1.63
C GLY A 16 8.98 2.09 2.01
N THR A 17 10.20 2.32 1.54
CA THR A 17 11.32 1.42 1.73
C THR A 17 11.62 1.16 3.21
N ASN A 18 12.03 -0.06 3.51
CA ASN A 18 12.38 -0.45 4.88
C ASN A 18 13.81 -0.02 5.25
N PHE A 19 14.10 -0.03 6.55
CA PHE A 19 15.41 0.38 7.05
C PHE A 19 16.58 -0.48 6.53
N LYS A 20 16.34 -1.74 6.22
CA LYS A 20 17.36 -2.61 5.64
C LYS A 20 17.79 -2.08 4.27
N THR A 21 16.84 -1.75 3.39
CA THR A 21 17.12 -1.18 2.07
C THR A 21 17.85 0.16 2.20
N ILE A 22 17.40 1.04 3.11
CA ILE A 22 18.07 2.32 3.37
C ILE A 22 19.53 2.12 3.79
N ALA A 23 19.81 1.07 4.57
CA ALA A 23 21.16 0.82 5.11
C ALA A 23 22.10 0.09 4.13
N THR A 24 21.57 -0.58 3.12
CA THR A 24 22.37 -1.53 2.31
C THR A 24 22.43 -1.20 0.82
N ASP A 25 21.50 -0.43 0.29
CA ASP A 25 21.43 -0.17 -1.15
C ASP A 25 20.97 1.25 -1.49
N GLU A 26 21.92 2.17 -1.56
CA GLU A 26 21.69 3.56 -1.98
C GLU A 26 21.30 3.70 -3.46
N THR A 27 21.42 2.65 -4.25
CA THR A 27 21.07 2.64 -5.67
C THR A 27 19.63 2.20 -5.91
N ASP A 28 19.01 1.60 -4.90
CA ASP A 28 17.63 1.13 -4.98
C ASP A 28 16.68 2.28 -5.30
N PHE A 29 15.74 1.99 -6.20
CA PHE A 29 14.73 2.96 -6.63
C PHE A 29 13.86 3.45 -5.46
N SER A 30 13.46 2.54 -4.58
CA SER A 30 12.63 2.85 -3.41
C SER A 30 13.36 3.77 -2.43
N TYR A 31 14.67 3.56 -2.25
CA TYR A 31 15.53 4.43 -1.45
C TYR A 31 15.54 5.86 -1.99
N LYS A 32 15.81 6.01 -3.29
CA LYS A 32 15.86 7.32 -3.95
C LYS A 32 14.53 8.05 -3.87
N GLN A 33 13.43 7.35 -4.08
CA GLN A 33 12.09 7.92 -3.94
C GLN A 33 11.79 8.36 -2.49
N ALA A 34 12.10 7.53 -1.51
CA ALA A 34 11.92 7.89 -0.11
C ALA A 34 12.75 9.12 0.26
N LEU A 35 14.02 9.14 -0.16
CA LEU A 35 14.94 10.22 0.15
C LEU A 35 14.51 11.55 -0.46
N SER A 36 14.03 11.58 -1.70
CA SER A 36 13.57 12.81 -2.36
C SER A 36 12.42 13.47 -1.60
N ARG A 37 11.53 12.69 -1.00
CA ARG A 37 10.41 13.22 -0.19
C ARG A 37 10.89 13.96 1.05
N PHE A 38 11.97 13.48 1.67
CA PHE A 38 12.55 14.10 2.87
C PHE A 38 13.44 15.30 2.55
N ILE A 39 14.12 15.29 1.41
CA ILE A 39 15.08 16.35 1.04
C ILE A 39 14.37 17.54 0.39
N ASP A 40 13.52 17.31 -0.61
CA ASP A 40 12.92 18.36 -1.42
C ASP A 40 11.38 18.43 -1.33
N GLY A 41 10.78 17.53 -0.55
CA GLY A 41 9.33 17.44 -0.43
C GLY A 41 8.63 16.97 -1.71
N SER A 42 9.37 16.40 -2.66
CA SER A 42 8.80 15.93 -3.92
C SER A 42 7.79 14.83 -3.68
N LEU A 43 6.58 15.06 -4.16
CA LEU A 43 5.52 14.05 -4.22
C LEU A 43 5.41 13.40 -5.61
N LYS A 44 6.35 13.70 -6.51
CA LYS A 44 6.36 13.10 -7.84
C LYS A 44 6.71 11.62 -7.71
N PHE A 45 5.89 10.80 -8.28
CA PHE A 45 6.16 9.40 -8.49
C PHE A 45 6.85 9.25 -9.85
N GLU A 46 8.06 8.74 -9.83
CA GLU A 46 8.77 8.37 -11.05
C GLU A 46 8.68 6.84 -11.17
N PRO A 47 7.81 6.33 -12.05
CA PRO A 47 7.71 4.88 -12.23
C PRO A 47 9.03 4.34 -12.79
N GLU A 48 9.49 3.23 -12.24
CA GLU A 48 10.46 2.40 -12.91
C GLU A 48 9.87 1.91 -14.24
N ASN A 49 10.73 1.63 -15.24
CA ASN A 49 10.30 1.16 -16.56
C ASN A 49 9.75 -0.28 -16.51
N GLU A 50 8.85 -0.55 -15.62
CA GLU A 50 8.17 -1.84 -15.52
C GLU A 50 6.94 -1.89 -16.42
N LYS A 51 6.68 -3.06 -16.95
CA LYS A 51 5.47 -3.32 -17.73
C LYS A 51 4.31 -3.60 -16.77
N TYR A 52 3.39 -2.67 -16.67
CA TYR A 52 2.13 -2.90 -15.96
C TYR A 52 1.16 -3.71 -16.81
N ILE A 53 0.44 -4.61 -16.17
CA ILE A 53 -0.63 -5.37 -16.82
C ILE A 53 -1.96 -4.74 -16.38
N THR A 54 -2.67 -4.15 -17.33
CA THR A 54 -4.00 -3.62 -17.09
C THR A 54 -5.02 -4.75 -17.17
N ILE A 55 -5.68 -5.05 -16.07
CA ILE A 55 -6.76 -6.04 -16.00
C ILE A 55 -8.07 -5.42 -16.46
N GLN A 56 -8.35 -4.21 -16.01
CA GLN A 56 -9.53 -3.43 -16.40
C GLN A 56 -9.15 -1.96 -16.59
N GLU A 57 -9.53 -1.39 -17.72
CA GLU A 57 -9.29 0.02 -18.00
C GLU A 57 -10.22 0.92 -17.18
N GLY A 58 -9.70 2.08 -16.78
CA GLY A 58 -10.47 3.09 -16.07
C GLY A 58 -9.60 4.21 -15.52
N LYS A 59 -10.26 5.25 -15.01
CA LYS A 59 -9.62 6.34 -14.26
C LYS A 59 -10.45 6.65 -13.03
N VAL A 60 -9.79 6.75 -11.91
CA VAL A 60 -10.42 7.09 -10.63
C VAL A 60 -9.53 8.07 -9.87
N LYS A 61 -10.14 8.89 -9.02
CA LYS A 61 -9.45 9.76 -8.07
C LYS A 61 -10.06 9.53 -6.69
N GLY A 62 -9.21 9.26 -5.71
CA GLY A 62 -9.63 9.01 -4.34
C GLY A 62 -8.42 8.94 -3.43
N GLU A 63 -8.68 8.85 -2.14
CA GLU A 63 -7.65 8.56 -1.15
C GLU A 63 -7.15 7.13 -1.31
N LEU A 64 -5.84 6.93 -1.19
CA LEU A 64 -5.22 5.61 -1.26
C LEU A 64 -5.22 4.96 0.13
N VAL A 65 -5.71 3.75 0.22
CA VAL A 65 -5.74 2.95 1.44
C VAL A 65 -5.30 1.53 1.15
N GLY A 66 -4.72 0.85 2.13
CA GLY A 66 -4.30 -0.53 2.00
C GLY A 66 -2.86 -0.78 2.43
N GLY A 67 -2.19 -1.68 1.76
CA GLY A 67 -0.85 -2.16 2.04
C GLY A 67 -0.78 -3.68 1.90
N ASN A 68 -0.02 -4.35 2.77
CA ASN A 68 0.02 -5.81 2.77
C ASN A 68 -1.38 -6.41 2.99
N LEU A 69 -1.77 -7.38 2.15
CA LEU A 69 -3.12 -7.95 2.14
C LEU A 69 -3.48 -8.62 3.46
N SER A 70 -2.59 -9.45 4.00
CA SER A 70 -2.82 -10.16 5.26
C SER A 70 -3.04 -9.18 6.42
N LEU A 71 -2.22 -8.14 6.51
CA LEU A 71 -2.36 -7.10 7.53
C LEU A 71 -3.60 -6.21 7.31
N THR A 72 -3.96 -5.95 6.06
CA THR A 72 -5.16 -5.18 5.72
C THR A 72 -6.43 -5.96 6.10
N LYS A 73 -6.45 -7.25 5.84
CA LYS A 73 -7.53 -8.15 6.28
C LYS A 73 -7.72 -8.11 7.81
N GLU A 74 -6.63 -8.22 8.57
CA GLU A 74 -6.69 -8.12 10.03
C GLU A 74 -7.18 -6.75 10.50
N LEU A 75 -6.79 -5.69 9.82
CA LEU A 75 -7.26 -4.34 10.11
C LEU A 75 -8.76 -4.21 9.89
N VAL A 76 -9.28 -4.72 8.78
CA VAL A 76 -10.72 -4.66 8.43
C VAL A 76 -11.57 -5.39 9.46
N CYS A 77 -11.11 -6.57 9.92
CA CYS A 77 -11.82 -7.39 10.90
C CYS A 77 -11.59 -6.96 12.35
N GLY A 78 -10.68 -6.03 12.58
CA GLY A 78 -10.18 -5.67 13.90
C GLY A 78 -10.86 -4.45 14.51
N LYS A 79 -10.44 -4.15 15.74
CA LYS A 79 -10.91 -3.00 16.54
C LYS A 79 -10.64 -1.64 15.86
N TYR A 80 -9.62 -1.57 15.02
CA TYR A 80 -9.15 -0.35 14.36
C TYR A 80 -9.51 -0.33 12.88
N SER A 81 -10.68 -0.89 12.54
CA SER A 81 -11.14 -0.86 11.17
C SER A 81 -11.27 0.60 10.69
N ILE A 82 -10.95 0.80 9.43
CA ILE A 82 -11.02 2.11 8.77
C ILE A 82 -12.18 2.09 7.77
N ASP A 83 -12.66 3.25 7.41
CA ASP A 83 -13.66 3.38 6.35
C ASP A 83 -12.98 3.26 4.98
N PHE A 84 -13.42 2.32 4.16
CA PHE A 84 -12.93 2.07 2.80
C PHE A 84 -13.82 2.72 1.72
N THR A 85 -14.92 3.35 2.11
CA THR A 85 -15.88 3.94 1.18
C THR A 85 -15.21 5.03 0.32
N ASP A 86 -15.42 4.96 -0.99
CA ASP A 86 -14.89 5.90 -1.98
C ASP A 86 -13.35 6.04 -2.00
N LYS A 87 -12.63 5.08 -1.46
CA LYS A 87 -11.17 5.06 -1.45
C LYS A 87 -10.60 4.13 -2.54
N ILE A 88 -9.36 4.34 -2.91
CA ILE A 88 -8.60 3.47 -3.82
C ILE A 88 -7.88 2.43 -2.96
N LEU A 89 -8.27 1.17 -3.09
CA LEU A 89 -7.65 0.07 -2.38
C LEU A 89 -6.39 -0.40 -3.10
N PHE A 90 -5.25 -0.36 -2.41
CA PHE A 90 -3.99 -0.92 -2.85
C PHE A 90 -3.61 -2.10 -1.97
N LEU A 91 -3.38 -3.25 -2.57
CA LEU A 91 -3.00 -4.47 -1.86
C LEU A 91 -1.71 -5.06 -2.43
N GLU A 92 -0.85 -5.51 -1.55
CA GLU A 92 0.42 -6.16 -1.85
C GLU A 92 0.53 -7.44 -1.02
N GLU A 93 1.12 -8.49 -1.55
CA GLU A 93 1.43 -9.69 -0.81
C GLU A 93 2.75 -10.30 -1.26
N LEU A 94 3.44 -10.99 -0.35
CA LEU A 94 4.78 -11.51 -0.58
C LEU A 94 4.95 -12.94 0.00
N GLY A 95 5.87 -13.67 -0.59
CA GLY A 95 6.22 -15.01 -0.09
C GLY A 95 5.15 -16.04 -0.38
N TYR A 96 4.97 -17.00 0.51
CA TYR A 96 3.99 -18.07 0.32
C TYR A 96 2.54 -17.56 0.44
N GLU A 97 2.31 -16.46 1.12
CA GLU A 97 1.00 -15.79 1.20
C GLU A 97 0.54 -15.23 -0.14
N SER A 98 1.46 -15.06 -1.09
CA SER A 98 1.14 -14.70 -2.48
C SER A 98 0.62 -15.86 -3.32
N ASP A 99 0.48 -17.08 -2.77
CA ASP A 99 -0.18 -18.19 -3.45
C ASP A 99 -1.59 -17.77 -3.89
N PRO A 100 -1.99 -18.02 -5.15
CA PRO A 100 -3.28 -17.57 -5.67
C PRO A 100 -4.48 -18.04 -4.85
N ALA A 101 -4.42 -19.20 -4.22
CA ALA A 101 -5.51 -19.69 -3.37
C ALA A 101 -5.59 -18.90 -2.06
N VAL A 102 -4.45 -18.59 -1.47
CA VAL A 102 -4.36 -17.77 -0.23
C VAL A 102 -4.86 -16.36 -0.51
N VAL A 103 -4.39 -15.74 -1.58
CA VAL A 103 -4.84 -14.41 -2.01
C VAL A 103 -6.34 -14.38 -2.28
N SER A 104 -6.85 -15.36 -3.02
CA SER A 104 -8.29 -15.45 -3.33
C SER A 104 -9.15 -15.56 -2.07
N ASN A 105 -8.76 -16.40 -1.13
CA ASN A 105 -9.47 -16.54 0.14
C ASN A 105 -9.41 -15.25 0.95
N SER A 106 -8.26 -14.61 1.04
CA SER A 106 -8.09 -13.36 1.77
C SER A 106 -8.94 -12.22 1.19
N LEU A 107 -8.99 -12.11 -0.14
CA LEU A 107 -9.83 -11.14 -0.83
C LEU A 107 -11.34 -11.43 -0.63
N TYR A 108 -11.71 -12.70 -0.64
CA TYR A 108 -13.10 -13.09 -0.39
C TYR A 108 -13.54 -12.72 1.04
N GLU A 109 -12.71 -13.00 2.03
CA GLU A 109 -12.98 -12.63 3.42
C GLU A 109 -13.02 -11.10 3.61
N THR A 110 -12.09 -10.38 3.00
CA THR A 110 -12.04 -8.91 3.06
C THR A 110 -13.26 -8.28 2.42
N LYS A 111 -13.75 -8.80 1.29
CA LYS A 111 -14.90 -8.27 0.53
C LYS A 111 -16.16 -8.09 1.39
N TRP A 112 -16.37 -8.92 2.37
CA TRP A 112 -17.57 -8.88 3.22
C TRP A 112 -17.42 -8.00 4.45
N SER A 113 -16.27 -7.37 4.61
CA SER A 113 -15.92 -6.56 5.77
C SER A 113 -15.66 -5.09 5.42
N ILE A 114 -15.70 -4.75 4.12
CA ILE A 114 -15.52 -3.38 3.61
C ILE A 114 -16.74 -2.89 2.87
#